data_5672772b66b3caa9656afde7586585ca
#
_entry.id   5672772b66b3caa9656afde7586585ca
#
_cell.length_a   1.000
_cell.length_b   1.000
_cell.length_c   1.000
_cell.angle_alpha   90.00
_cell.angle_beta   90.00
_cell.angle_gamma   90.00
#
_symmetry.space_group_name_H-M   'P 1'
#
loop_
_entity.id
_entity.type
_entity.pdbx_description
1 polymer ?
#
loop_
_entity_poly.entity_id
_entity_poly.type
_entity_poly.pdbx_seq_one_letter_code
_entity_poly.pdbx_strand_id
1 'polypeptide(L)'
;MLKKFTSLFPVWAILLSAVAYLRPEYFAPHQGLIVPFLSLIMLGMGVTLSVDSFLAVFKKPEVILLGTLMQYTIMPLAAWIVCLVLKLPADLAAGVILLGCCPGGTASNVISYLAKADVALSIVLTSVSTMLAFLATPFLTWLFIGQTVDVDVTGMLVSVVNIVIVPVVLGLLISYFFEKQIRAVKEIFPAISAAAIVIIIAVIIGTNSENLAHSGPLVLLAVILHNGFGLAGGYWVSKALKLSETEARTIAIEVGMQNSGLSVALAIKHFTAAAALPGAIFSIWHNLSGAFLAGHWSKKSILDTDKNERPREVGVYSKKLG
;
A
#
# COMPACT_ATOMS: atom_id res chain seq x y z
N MET A 1 10.82 21.41 -8.30
CA MET A 1 10.15 21.69 -7.02
C MET A 1 9.22 20.56 -6.57
N LEU A 2 8.27 20.12 -7.40
CA LEU A 2 7.31 19.06 -7.08
C LEU A 2 7.95 17.74 -6.63
N LYS A 3 8.99 17.26 -7.33
CA LYS A 3 9.72 16.02 -6.96
C LYS A 3 10.35 16.10 -5.56
N LYS A 4 10.90 17.27 -5.17
CA LYS A 4 11.43 17.47 -3.81
C LYS A 4 10.32 17.49 -2.75
N PHE A 5 9.18 18.11 -3.05
CA PHE A 5 8.03 18.10 -2.17
C PHE A 5 7.54 16.67 -1.89
N THR A 6 7.35 15.88 -2.96
CA THR A 6 6.92 14.49 -2.86
C THR A 6 7.96 13.60 -2.15
N SER A 7 9.25 13.81 -2.39
CA SER A 7 10.31 13.03 -1.71
C SER A 7 10.41 13.31 -0.21
N LEU A 8 9.98 14.50 0.24
CA LEU A 8 9.94 14.90 1.64
C LEU A 8 8.60 14.56 2.32
N PHE A 9 7.72 13.78 1.66
CA PHE A 9 6.43 13.37 2.20
C PHE A 9 6.49 12.90 3.67
N PRO A 10 7.42 11.99 4.09
CA PRO A 10 7.47 11.56 5.48
C PRO A 10 7.76 12.71 6.46
N VAL A 11 8.57 13.67 6.05
CA VAL A 11 8.91 14.86 6.87
C VAL A 11 7.67 15.73 7.05
N TRP A 12 6.94 16.02 5.96
CA TRP A 12 5.69 16.79 6.03
C TRP A 12 4.63 16.09 6.88
N ALA A 13 4.51 14.76 6.72
CA ALA A 13 3.58 13.98 7.51
C ALA A 13 3.91 14.03 9.02
N ILE A 14 5.18 13.89 9.40
CA ILE A 14 5.61 13.99 10.80
C ILE A 14 5.39 15.40 11.35
N LEU A 15 5.80 16.44 10.62
CA LEU A 15 5.67 17.83 11.08
C LEU A 15 4.20 18.20 11.28
N LEU A 16 3.34 17.90 10.29
CA LEU A 16 1.93 18.25 10.40
C LEU A 16 1.21 17.38 11.45
N SER A 17 1.61 16.13 11.62
CA SER A 17 1.12 15.26 12.69
C SER A 17 1.49 15.79 14.08
N ALA A 18 2.69 16.31 14.25
CA ALA A 18 3.10 16.94 15.52
C ALA A 18 2.25 18.18 15.84
N VAL A 19 2.00 19.02 14.83
CA VAL A 19 1.09 20.18 14.99
C VAL A 19 -0.32 19.71 15.32
N ALA A 20 -0.84 18.69 14.63
CA ALA A 20 -2.19 18.15 14.86
C ALA A 20 -2.34 17.51 16.25
N TYR A 21 -1.29 16.86 16.75
CA TYR A 21 -1.26 16.31 18.12
C TYR A 21 -1.31 17.41 19.18
N LEU A 22 -0.54 18.50 18.99
CA LEU A 22 -0.46 19.62 19.93
C LEU A 22 -1.67 20.56 19.86
N ARG A 23 -2.35 20.59 18.72
CA ARG A 23 -3.48 21.48 18.43
C ARG A 23 -4.62 20.73 17.72
N PRO A 24 -5.20 19.71 18.39
CA PRO A 24 -6.23 18.85 17.80
C PRO A 24 -7.47 19.62 17.35
N GLU A 25 -7.78 20.73 18.00
CA GLU A 25 -8.94 21.58 17.71
C GLU A 25 -8.98 22.14 16.28
N TYR A 26 -7.81 22.25 15.61
CA TYR A 26 -7.73 22.71 14.22
C TYR A 26 -7.90 21.58 13.21
N PHE A 27 -7.78 20.33 13.61
CA PHE A 27 -7.76 19.17 12.68
C PHE A 27 -8.95 18.22 12.89
N ALA A 28 -9.29 17.91 14.13
CA ALA A 28 -10.37 16.98 14.45
C ALA A 28 -11.73 17.30 13.81
N PRO A 29 -12.16 18.58 13.68
CA PRO A 29 -13.43 18.91 13.02
C PRO A 29 -13.48 18.55 11.52
N HIS A 30 -12.35 18.23 10.90
CA HIS A 30 -12.24 18.03 9.46
C HIS A 30 -12.26 16.56 9.02
N GLN A 31 -12.76 15.64 9.84
CA GLN A 31 -12.88 14.20 9.49
C GLN A 31 -13.64 13.97 8.18
N GLY A 32 -14.62 14.81 7.87
CA GLY A 32 -15.39 14.74 6.63
C GLY A 32 -14.57 14.89 5.35
N LEU A 33 -13.31 15.41 5.42
CA LEU A 33 -12.40 15.54 4.29
C LEU A 33 -11.64 14.26 3.95
N ILE A 34 -11.61 13.27 4.85
CA ILE A 34 -10.84 12.03 4.66
C ILE A 34 -11.29 11.29 3.40
N VAL A 35 -12.58 11.01 3.27
CA VAL A 35 -13.13 10.27 2.12
C VAL A 35 -12.97 11.04 0.81
N PRO A 36 -13.34 12.35 0.70
CA PRO A 36 -13.09 13.14 -0.50
C PRO A 36 -11.61 13.18 -0.93
N PHE A 37 -10.70 13.39 0.01
CA PHE A 37 -9.27 13.42 -0.31
C PHE A 37 -8.75 12.04 -0.76
N LEU A 38 -9.22 10.96 -0.14
CA LEU A 38 -8.88 9.63 -0.61
C LEU A 38 -9.41 9.38 -2.03
N SER A 39 -10.66 9.75 -2.31
CA SER A 39 -11.23 9.64 -3.67
C SER A 39 -10.41 10.44 -4.70
N LEU A 40 -9.92 11.61 -4.33
CA LEU A 40 -9.02 12.42 -5.16
C LEU A 40 -7.68 11.70 -5.41
N ILE A 41 -7.12 11.06 -4.39
CA ILE A 41 -5.89 10.26 -4.51
C ILE A 41 -6.13 9.08 -5.46
N MET A 42 -7.26 8.38 -5.31
CA MET A 42 -7.62 7.25 -6.17
C MET A 42 -7.88 7.68 -7.62
N LEU A 43 -8.51 8.83 -7.83
CA LEU A 43 -8.65 9.45 -9.16
C LEU A 43 -7.27 9.73 -9.77
N GLY A 44 -6.37 10.35 -9.00
CA GLY A 44 -4.99 10.61 -9.43
C GLY A 44 -4.24 9.33 -9.78
N MET A 45 -4.43 8.25 -9.01
CA MET A 45 -3.92 6.92 -9.36
C MET A 45 -4.45 6.48 -10.72
N GLY A 46 -5.77 6.52 -10.94
CA GLY A 46 -6.39 6.16 -12.21
C GLY A 46 -5.82 6.95 -13.40
N VAL A 47 -5.65 8.27 -13.23
CA VAL A 47 -5.04 9.15 -14.26
C VAL A 47 -3.60 8.75 -14.58
N THR A 48 -2.86 8.23 -13.62
CA THR A 48 -1.46 7.81 -13.85
C THR A 48 -1.34 6.42 -14.48
N LEU A 49 -2.38 5.59 -14.42
CA LEU A 49 -2.43 4.29 -15.08
C LEU A 49 -2.54 4.43 -16.61
N SER A 50 -2.15 3.38 -17.32
CA SER A 50 -2.34 3.24 -18.75
C SER A 50 -2.99 1.87 -19.07
N VAL A 51 -3.67 1.78 -20.19
CA VAL A 51 -4.24 0.51 -20.67
C VAL A 51 -3.13 -0.53 -20.86
N ASP A 52 -1.95 -0.10 -21.32
CA ASP A 52 -0.79 -0.98 -21.48
C ASP A 52 -0.33 -1.60 -20.15
N SER A 53 -0.51 -0.89 -19.03
CA SER A 53 -0.22 -1.43 -17.70
C SER A 53 -1.12 -2.62 -17.37
N PHE A 54 -2.40 -2.60 -17.77
CA PHE A 54 -3.30 -3.74 -17.61
C PHE A 54 -2.98 -4.88 -18.58
N LEU A 55 -2.60 -4.56 -19.82
CA LEU A 55 -2.19 -5.57 -20.80
C LEU A 55 -0.88 -6.27 -20.39
N ALA A 56 -0.04 -5.62 -19.60
CA ALA A 56 1.17 -6.21 -19.07
C ALA A 56 0.89 -7.40 -18.12
N VAL A 57 -0.32 -7.51 -17.55
CA VAL A 57 -0.76 -8.69 -16.76
C VAL A 57 -0.57 -9.99 -17.56
N PHE A 58 -0.83 -9.95 -18.86
CA PHE A 58 -0.71 -11.14 -19.72
C PHE A 58 0.73 -11.54 -20.05
N LYS A 59 1.72 -10.71 -19.71
CA LYS A 59 3.15 -11.03 -19.97
C LYS A 59 3.76 -11.95 -18.91
N LYS A 60 3.34 -11.83 -17.64
CA LYS A 60 3.83 -12.62 -16.51
C LYS A 60 2.69 -12.99 -15.55
N PRO A 61 1.66 -13.71 -16.01
CA PRO A 61 0.46 -13.96 -15.21
C PRO A 61 0.74 -14.73 -13.91
N GLU A 62 1.70 -15.64 -13.92
CA GLU A 62 2.08 -16.44 -12.76
C GLU A 62 2.67 -15.58 -11.64
N VAL A 63 3.57 -14.65 -11.97
CA VAL A 63 4.20 -13.76 -11.00
C VAL A 63 3.18 -12.80 -10.39
N ILE A 64 2.24 -12.30 -11.22
CA ILE A 64 1.20 -11.38 -10.79
C ILE A 64 0.19 -12.09 -9.89
N LEU A 65 -0.25 -13.28 -10.29
CA LEU A 65 -1.14 -14.10 -9.45
C LEU A 65 -0.48 -14.39 -8.09
N LEU A 66 0.79 -14.79 -8.10
CA LEU A 66 1.53 -15.09 -6.89
C LEU A 66 1.67 -13.86 -5.98
N GLY A 67 2.11 -12.72 -6.52
CA GLY A 67 2.23 -11.48 -5.74
C GLY A 67 0.88 -11.01 -5.16
N THR A 68 -0.20 -11.15 -5.93
CA THR A 68 -1.56 -10.83 -5.47
C THR A 68 -2.04 -11.80 -4.39
N LEU A 69 -1.77 -13.10 -4.52
CA LEU A 69 -2.07 -14.09 -3.48
C LEU A 69 -1.27 -13.80 -2.21
N MET A 70 0.02 -13.49 -2.33
CA MET A 70 0.85 -13.11 -1.18
C MET A 70 0.29 -11.86 -0.48
N GLN A 71 -0.15 -10.86 -1.23
CA GLN A 71 -0.77 -9.65 -0.69
C GLN A 71 -1.95 -9.98 0.22
N TYR A 72 -2.87 -10.80 -0.26
CA TYR A 72 -4.11 -11.13 0.43
C TYR A 72 -4.03 -12.36 1.36
N THR A 73 -2.85 -12.93 1.54
CA THR A 73 -2.59 -13.99 2.51
C THR A 73 -1.60 -13.56 3.58
N ILE A 74 -0.42 -13.10 3.20
CA ILE A 74 0.65 -12.74 4.16
C ILE A 74 0.20 -11.56 5.04
N MET A 75 -0.37 -10.51 4.45
CA MET A 75 -0.68 -9.30 5.20
C MET A 75 -1.85 -9.46 6.17
N PRO A 76 -3.00 -10.08 5.79
CA PRO A 76 -4.07 -10.35 6.77
C PRO A 76 -3.63 -11.29 7.89
N LEU A 77 -2.88 -12.36 7.56
CA LEU A 77 -2.34 -13.30 8.55
C LEU A 77 -1.35 -12.62 9.50
N ALA A 78 -0.42 -11.82 8.98
CA ALA A 78 0.53 -11.06 9.78
C ALA A 78 -0.18 -10.08 10.70
N ALA A 79 -1.19 -9.36 10.20
CA ALA A 79 -2.01 -8.46 11.00
C ALA A 79 -2.69 -9.20 12.16
N TRP A 80 -3.34 -10.32 11.87
CA TRP A 80 -4.02 -11.14 12.88
C TRP A 80 -3.05 -11.67 13.93
N ILE A 81 -1.90 -12.23 13.52
CA ILE A 81 -0.86 -12.73 14.44
C ILE A 81 -0.32 -11.60 15.33
N VAL A 82 -0.03 -10.44 14.76
CA VAL A 82 0.45 -9.27 15.52
C VAL A 82 -0.59 -8.84 16.55
N CYS A 83 -1.88 -8.80 16.19
CA CYS A 83 -2.94 -8.45 17.12
C CYS A 83 -3.05 -9.44 18.28
N LEU A 84 -2.92 -10.75 18.01
CA LEU A 84 -2.95 -11.80 19.04
C LEU A 84 -1.74 -11.70 19.98
N VAL A 85 -0.54 -11.57 19.41
CA VAL A 85 0.72 -11.54 20.19
C VAL A 85 0.78 -10.31 21.08
N LEU A 86 0.39 -9.14 20.55
CA LEU A 86 0.40 -7.88 21.28
C LEU A 86 -0.84 -7.66 22.13
N LYS A 87 -1.84 -8.56 22.04
CA LYS A 87 -3.13 -8.45 22.75
C LYS A 87 -3.79 -7.09 22.57
N LEU A 88 -3.88 -6.65 21.32
CA LEU A 88 -4.43 -5.34 21.01
C LEU A 88 -5.90 -5.23 21.42
N PRO A 89 -6.34 -4.07 21.95
CA PRO A 89 -7.76 -3.77 22.13
C PRO A 89 -8.54 -3.95 20.84
N ALA A 90 -9.82 -4.36 20.92
CA ALA A 90 -10.64 -4.72 19.77
C ALA A 90 -10.66 -3.65 18.65
N ASP A 91 -10.80 -2.38 19.01
CA ASP A 91 -10.80 -1.27 18.03
C ASP A 91 -9.48 -1.14 17.28
N LEU A 92 -8.34 -1.24 17.99
CA LEU A 92 -7.02 -1.17 17.39
C LEU A 92 -6.73 -2.42 16.56
N ALA A 93 -7.15 -3.59 17.03
CA ALA A 93 -7.04 -4.85 16.31
C ALA A 93 -7.85 -4.79 15.00
N ALA A 94 -9.07 -4.24 15.04
CA ALA A 94 -9.88 -4.01 13.83
C ALA A 94 -9.13 -3.15 12.82
N GLY A 95 -8.48 -2.07 13.27
CA GLY A 95 -7.69 -1.19 12.41
C GLY A 95 -6.47 -1.86 11.80
N VAL A 96 -5.70 -2.65 12.57
CA VAL A 96 -4.52 -3.37 12.07
C VAL A 96 -4.93 -4.49 11.09
N ILE A 97 -5.99 -5.24 11.40
CA ILE A 97 -6.51 -6.30 10.51
C ILE A 97 -7.08 -5.69 9.23
N LEU A 98 -7.88 -4.64 9.32
CA LEU A 98 -8.39 -3.92 8.15
C LEU A 98 -7.26 -3.43 7.27
N LEU A 99 -6.19 -2.86 7.87
CA LEU A 99 -4.99 -2.44 7.15
C LEU A 99 -4.34 -3.61 6.40
N GLY A 100 -4.20 -4.77 7.04
CA GLY A 100 -3.66 -5.98 6.41
C GLY A 100 -4.53 -6.53 5.28
N CYS A 101 -5.85 -6.31 5.34
CA CYS A 101 -6.81 -6.73 4.31
C CYS A 101 -6.92 -5.73 3.14
N CYS A 102 -6.25 -4.58 3.21
CA CYS A 102 -6.22 -3.59 2.12
C CYS A 102 -5.28 -4.03 0.97
N PRO A 103 -5.46 -3.49 -0.25
CA PRO A 103 -4.55 -3.74 -1.37
C PRO A 103 -3.20 -3.06 -1.17
N GLY A 104 -2.24 -3.33 -2.07
CA GLY A 104 -0.99 -2.61 -2.16
C GLY A 104 -1.18 -1.09 -2.32
N GLY A 105 -0.26 -0.32 -1.79
CA GLY A 105 -0.30 1.14 -1.83
C GLY A 105 0.52 1.71 -2.99
N THR A 106 0.04 2.77 -3.65
CA THR A 106 0.72 3.40 -4.79
C THR A 106 2.14 3.90 -4.50
N ALA A 107 2.49 4.10 -3.23
CA ALA A 107 3.84 4.46 -2.81
C ALA A 107 4.86 3.36 -3.13
N SER A 108 4.44 2.08 -3.21
CA SER A 108 5.27 0.95 -3.59
C SER A 108 5.95 1.15 -4.94
N ASN A 109 5.28 1.78 -5.91
CA ASN A 109 5.82 2.05 -7.25
C ASN A 109 7.05 2.96 -7.20
N VAL A 110 7.02 4.00 -6.35
CA VAL A 110 8.15 4.91 -6.15
C VAL A 110 9.28 4.20 -5.42
N ILE A 111 8.97 3.43 -4.39
CA ILE A 111 9.97 2.66 -3.64
C ILE A 111 10.60 1.58 -4.54
N SER A 112 9.84 0.91 -5.39
CA SER A 112 10.34 -0.06 -6.38
C SER A 112 11.32 0.61 -7.37
N TYR A 113 11.00 1.81 -7.85
CA TYR A 113 11.92 2.59 -8.68
C TYR A 113 13.24 2.90 -7.96
N LEU A 114 13.16 3.39 -6.71
CA LEU A 114 14.34 3.72 -5.91
C LEU A 114 15.17 2.47 -5.55
N ALA A 115 14.52 1.33 -5.34
CA ALA A 115 15.16 0.05 -5.04
C ALA A 115 15.78 -0.64 -6.28
N LYS A 116 15.63 -0.06 -7.47
CA LYS A 116 15.98 -0.68 -8.76
C LYS A 116 15.27 -2.03 -8.98
N ALA A 117 14.06 -2.15 -8.48
CA ALA A 117 13.16 -3.28 -8.70
C ALA A 117 12.37 -3.11 -10.02
N ASP A 118 11.45 -4.04 -10.33
CA ASP A 118 10.61 -3.98 -11.54
C ASP A 118 9.39 -3.06 -11.29
N VAL A 119 9.51 -1.81 -11.74
CA VAL A 119 8.43 -0.80 -11.59
C VAL A 119 7.18 -1.18 -12.37
N ALA A 120 7.33 -1.81 -13.54
CA ALA A 120 6.19 -2.22 -14.35
C ALA A 120 5.39 -3.32 -13.62
N LEU A 121 6.08 -4.30 -13.04
CA LEU A 121 5.46 -5.33 -12.21
C LEU A 121 4.78 -4.72 -10.98
N SER A 122 5.42 -3.76 -10.29
CA SER A 122 4.83 -3.08 -9.14
C SER A 122 3.51 -2.38 -9.50
N ILE A 123 3.48 -1.60 -10.60
CA ILE A 123 2.28 -0.92 -11.07
C ILE A 123 1.15 -1.93 -11.36
N VAL A 124 1.48 -3.04 -12.01
CA VAL A 124 0.49 -4.09 -12.32
C VAL A 124 -0.05 -4.74 -11.05
N LEU A 125 0.81 -5.10 -10.11
CA LEU A 125 0.40 -5.72 -8.83
C LEU A 125 -0.49 -4.78 -8.01
N THR A 126 -0.10 -3.51 -7.88
CA THR A 126 -0.94 -2.48 -7.22
C THR A 126 -2.30 -2.36 -7.90
N SER A 127 -2.33 -2.35 -9.25
CA SER A 127 -3.56 -2.21 -10.01
C SER A 127 -4.48 -3.41 -9.82
N VAL A 128 -3.95 -4.64 -9.93
CA VAL A 128 -4.72 -5.88 -9.77
C VAL A 128 -5.23 -6.01 -8.34
N SER A 129 -4.38 -5.79 -7.34
CA SER A 129 -4.82 -5.85 -5.94
C SER A 129 -5.88 -4.79 -5.63
N THR A 130 -5.72 -3.56 -6.15
CA THR A 130 -6.72 -2.48 -5.98
C THR A 130 -8.06 -2.84 -6.63
N MET A 131 -8.04 -3.44 -7.83
CA MET A 131 -9.28 -3.90 -8.49
C MET A 131 -9.96 -5.04 -7.72
N LEU A 132 -9.20 -5.92 -7.08
CA LEU A 132 -9.75 -7.01 -6.26
C LEU A 132 -10.23 -6.55 -4.86
N ALA A 133 -9.80 -5.38 -4.40
CA ALA A 133 -10.05 -4.89 -3.05
C ALA A 133 -11.55 -4.81 -2.70
N PHE A 134 -12.44 -4.55 -3.67
CA PHE A 134 -13.88 -4.44 -3.41
C PHE A 134 -14.49 -5.73 -2.88
N LEU A 135 -13.93 -6.89 -3.24
CA LEU A 135 -14.30 -8.20 -2.70
C LEU A 135 -13.38 -8.63 -1.56
N ALA A 136 -12.07 -8.56 -1.80
CA ALA A 136 -11.08 -9.13 -0.89
C ALA A 136 -11.04 -8.39 0.46
N THR A 137 -11.03 -7.06 0.46
CA THR A 137 -10.92 -6.29 1.71
C THR A 137 -12.10 -6.53 2.66
N PRO A 138 -13.38 -6.38 2.25
CA PRO A 138 -14.51 -6.63 3.15
C PRO A 138 -14.59 -8.09 3.64
N PHE A 139 -14.38 -9.04 2.72
CA PHE A 139 -14.46 -10.46 3.04
C PHE A 139 -13.36 -10.90 4.02
N LEU A 140 -12.11 -10.51 3.78
CA LEU A 140 -10.99 -10.86 4.65
C LEU A 140 -11.11 -10.14 6.00
N THR A 141 -11.56 -8.90 6.03
CA THR A 141 -11.80 -8.19 7.29
C THR A 141 -12.85 -8.94 8.13
N TRP A 142 -13.97 -9.33 7.53
CA TRP A 142 -14.98 -10.16 8.20
C TRP A 142 -14.40 -11.50 8.67
N LEU A 143 -13.61 -12.17 7.85
CA LEU A 143 -13.02 -13.48 8.16
C LEU A 143 -12.10 -13.40 9.40
N PHE A 144 -11.28 -12.36 9.51
CA PHE A 144 -10.26 -12.26 10.55
C PHE A 144 -10.74 -11.57 11.84
N ILE A 145 -11.73 -10.67 11.78
CA ILE A 145 -12.18 -9.91 12.95
C ILE A 145 -13.69 -10.03 13.21
N GLY A 146 -14.48 -10.58 12.30
CA GLY A 146 -15.95 -10.63 12.38
C GLY A 146 -16.50 -11.40 13.57
N GLN A 147 -15.68 -12.23 14.24
CA GLN A 147 -16.06 -12.89 15.47
C GLN A 147 -15.96 -11.97 16.72
N THR A 148 -15.24 -10.88 16.61
CA THR A 148 -14.94 -9.98 17.74
C THR A 148 -15.62 -8.62 17.56
N VAL A 149 -15.72 -8.16 16.32
CA VAL A 149 -16.31 -6.86 15.96
C VAL A 149 -17.30 -7.09 14.82
N ASP A 150 -18.46 -6.46 14.90
CA ASP A 150 -19.44 -6.50 13.81
C ASP A 150 -18.87 -5.85 12.54
N VAL A 151 -18.95 -6.56 11.41
CA VAL A 151 -18.39 -6.13 10.13
C VAL A 151 -19.51 -6.08 9.09
N ASP A 152 -19.92 -4.88 8.72
CA ASP A 152 -20.84 -4.65 7.61
C ASP A 152 -20.13 -4.88 6.25
N VAL A 153 -20.05 -6.15 5.86
CA VAL A 153 -19.39 -6.57 4.60
C VAL A 153 -19.99 -5.86 3.38
N THR A 154 -21.31 -5.76 3.33
CA THR A 154 -22.02 -5.13 2.19
C THR A 154 -21.75 -3.62 2.13
N GLY A 155 -21.87 -2.93 3.25
CA GLY A 155 -21.57 -1.51 3.34
C GLY A 155 -20.10 -1.21 3.01
N MET A 156 -19.16 -2.07 3.47
CA MET A 156 -17.74 -1.95 3.12
C MET A 156 -17.50 -2.18 1.63
N LEU A 157 -18.15 -3.18 1.00
CA LEU A 157 -18.04 -3.43 -0.44
C LEU A 157 -18.48 -2.19 -1.23
N VAL A 158 -19.66 -1.64 -0.92
CA VAL A 158 -20.17 -0.41 -1.56
C VAL A 158 -19.21 0.75 -1.33
N SER A 159 -18.62 0.85 -0.14
CA SER A 159 -17.66 1.90 0.17
C SER A 159 -16.39 1.78 -0.67
N VAL A 160 -15.83 0.58 -0.81
CA VAL A 160 -14.63 0.36 -1.65
C VAL A 160 -14.93 0.66 -3.12
N VAL A 161 -16.10 0.25 -3.62
CA VAL A 161 -16.51 0.59 -5.00
C VAL A 161 -16.54 2.10 -5.18
N ASN A 162 -17.21 2.84 -4.30
CA ASN A 162 -17.39 4.29 -4.45
C ASN A 162 -16.11 5.09 -4.20
N ILE A 163 -15.28 4.69 -3.24
CA ILE A 163 -14.10 5.45 -2.81
C ILE A 163 -12.88 5.08 -3.66
N VAL A 164 -12.81 3.86 -4.21
CA VAL A 164 -11.64 3.34 -4.93
C VAL A 164 -11.97 3.05 -6.38
N ILE A 165 -12.88 2.11 -6.65
CA ILE A 165 -13.09 1.61 -8.02
C ILE A 165 -13.61 2.73 -8.94
N VAL A 166 -14.66 3.44 -8.53
CA VAL A 166 -15.24 4.53 -9.33
C VAL A 166 -14.21 5.62 -9.63
N PRO A 167 -13.48 6.20 -8.66
CA PRO A 167 -12.47 7.22 -8.96
C PRO A 167 -11.32 6.69 -9.83
N VAL A 168 -10.84 5.47 -9.61
CA VAL A 168 -9.76 4.88 -10.42
C VAL A 168 -10.21 4.70 -11.87
N VAL A 169 -11.41 4.15 -12.09
CA VAL A 169 -11.97 3.96 -13.44
C VAL A 169 -12.20 5.32 -14.12
N LEU A 170 -12.78 6.29 -13.42
CA LEU A 170 -12.93 7.66 -13.94
C LEU A 170 -11.58 8.28 -14.31
N GLY A 171 -10.57 8.14 -13.46
CA GLY A 171 -9.22 8.64 -13.75
C GLY A 171 -8.61 7.98 -14.99
N LEU A 172 -8.77 6.67 -15.15
CA LEU A 172 -8.32 5.94 -16.33
C LEU A 172 -9.06 6.40 -17.60
N LEU A 173 -10.37 6.59 -17.54
CA LEU A 173 -11.17 7.10 -18.67
C LEU A 173 -10.74 8.52 -19.04
N ILE A 174 -10.54 9.40 -18.07
CA ILE A 174 -10.02 10.76 -18.29
C ILE A 174 -8.64 10.69 -18.98
N SER A 175 -7.75 9.84 -18.50
CA SER A 175 -6.43 9.64 -19.11
C SER A 175 -6.50 9.11 -20.52
N TYR A 176 -7.47 8.22 -20.81
CA TYR A 176 -7.68 7.65 -22.14
C TYR A 176 -8.26 8.67 -23.15
N PHE A 177 -9.32 9.38 -22.77
CA PHE A 177 -9.97 10.32 -23.69
C PHE A 177 -9.24 11.66 -23.85
N PHE A 178 -8.51 12.08 -22.82
CA PHE A 178 -7.83 13.38 -22.77
C PHE A 178 -6.31 13.24 -22.63
N GLU A 179 -5.71 12.23 -23.29
CA GLU A 179 -4.28 11.90 -23.14
C GLU A 179 -3.35 13.11 -23.32
N LYS A 180 -3.59 13.95 -24.34
CA LYS A 180 -2.72 15.12 -24.63
C LYS A 180 -2.76 16.16 -23.51
N GLN A 181 -3.95 16.45 -22.95
CA GLN A 181 -4.16 17.42 -21.88
C GLN A 181 -3.58 16.89 -20.56
N ILE A 182 -3.84 15.62 -20.29
CA ILE A 182 -3.39 14.95 -19.06
C ILE A 182 -1.87 14.81 -19.03
N ARG A 183 -1.22 14.56 -20.16
CA ARG A 183 0.25 14.44 -20.24
C ARG A 183 0.95 15.68 -19.67
N ALA A 184 0.41 16.88 -19.87
CA ALA A 184 0.96 18.13 -19.36
C ALA A 184 0.85 18.28 -17.82
N VAL A 185 -0.16 17.66 -17.20
CA VAL A 185 -0.45 17.79 -15.75
C VAL A 185 -0.20 16.52 -14.97
N LYS A 186 0.08 15.39 -15.62
CA LYS A 186 0.25 14.08 -15.00
C LYS A 186 1.28 14.07 -13.86
N GLU A 187 2.35 14.86 -13.99
CA GLU A 187 3.40 14.99 -12.96
C GLU A 187 2.95 15.74 -11.70
N ILE A 188 1.79 16.42 -11.72
CA ILE A 188 1.26 17.17 -10.57
C ILE A 188 0.50 16.22 -9.62
N PHE A 189 -0.15 15.17 -10.14
CA PHE A 189 -1.00 14.26 -9.34
C PHE A 189 -0.26 13.61 -8.16
N PRO A 190 1.00 13.14 -8.29
CA PRO A 190 1.74 12.62 -7.13
C PRO A 190 1.92 13.65 -6.00
N ALA A 191 2.11 14.92 -6.34
CA ALA A 191 2.25 15.98 -5.33
C ALA A 191 0.91 16.31 -4.66
N ILE A 192 -0.19 16.33 -5.42
CA ILE A 192 -1.56 16.49 -4.89
C ILE A 192 -1.87 15.31 -3.95
N SER A 193 -1.59 14.08 -4.38
CA SER A 193 -1.81 12.88 -3.55
C SER A 193 -0.99 12.93 -2.27
N ALA A 194 0.28 13.32 -2.33
CA ALA A 194 1.14 13.46 -1.15
C ALA A 194 0.58 14.53 -0.17
N ALA A 195 0.15 15.69 -0.67
CA ALA A 195 -0.46 16.72 0.17
C ALA A 195 -1.76 16.23 0.81
N ALA A 196 -2.63 15.58 0.04
CA ALA A 196 -3.90 15.04 0.54
C ALA A 196 -3.67 13.97 1.64
N ILE A 197 -2.70 13.05 1.44
CA ILE A 197 -2.36 12.04 2.45
C ILE A 197 -1.82 12.70 3.73
N VAL A 198 -0.96 13.70 3.62
CA VAL A 198 -0.42 14.45 4.78
C VAL A 198 -1.56 15.08 5.58
N ILE A 199 -2.54 15.68 4.92
CA ILE A 199 -3.72 16.26 5.58
C ILE A 199 -4.57 15.17 6.23
N ILE A 200 -4.85 14.06 5.54
CA ILE A 200 -5.59 12.91 6.10
C ILE A 200 -4.93 12.42 7.39
N ILE A 201 -3.61 12.19 7.37
CA ILE A 201 -2.86 11.74 8.54
C ILE A 201 -3.01 12.74 9.69
N ALA A 202 -2.84 14.03 9.42
CA ALA A 202 -2.97 15.08 10.44
C ALA A 202 -4.37 15.13 11.07
N VAL A 203 -5.41 15.02 10.25
CA VAL A 203 -6.80 14.96 10.74
C VAL A 203 -7.01 13.76 11.66
N ILE A 204 -6.49 12.59 11.30
CA ILE A 204 -6.62 11.38 12.12
C ILE A 204 -5.84 11.51 13.42
N ILE A 205 -4.63 12.03 13.39
CA ILE A 205 -3.81 12.26 14.59
C ILE A 205 -4.51 13.27 15.52
N GLY A 206 -5.04 14.36 14.99
CA GLY A 206 -5.82 15.33 15.78
C GLY A 206 -7.06 14.71 16.41
N THR A 207 -7.82 13.91 15.63
CA THR A 207 -9.01 13.21 16.13
C THR A 207 -8.69 12.17 17.23
N ASN A 208 -7.50 11.57 17.17
CA ASN A 208 -7.08 10.50 18.08
C ASN A 208 -5.97 10.95 19.05
N SER A 209 -5.81 12.23 19.32
CA SER A 209 -4.69 12.74 20.13
C SER A 209 -4.62 12.10 21.52
N GLU A 210 -5.76 11.88 22.19
CA GLU A 210 -5.85 11.19 23.48
C GLU A 210 -5.50 9.70 23.36
N ASN A 211 -6.05 9.00 22.38
CA ASN A 211 -5.73 7.58 22.13
C ASN A 211 -4.25 7.39 21.78
N LEU A 212 -3.66 8.32 21.03
CA LEU A 212 -2.26 8.27 20.63
C LEU A 212 -1.34 8.40 21.85
N ALA A 213 -1.69 9.22 22.84
CA ALA A 213 -0.90 9.37 24.08
C ALA A 213 -0.81 8.04 24.85
N HIS A 214 -1.90 7.27 24.90
CA HIS A 214 -1.96 6.01 25.64
C HIS A 214 -1.52 4.78 24.84
N SER A 215 -1.95 4.67 23.59
CA SER A 215 -1.79 3.46 22.78
C SER A 215 -0.78 3.61 21.64
N GLY A 216 -0.28 4.82 21.40
CA GLY A 216 0.60 5.13 20.27
C GLY A 216 1.84 4.24 20.17
N PRO A 217 2.60 4.00 21.25
CA PRO A 217 3.76 3.11 21.19
C PRO A 217 3.41 1.66 20.83
N LEU A 218 2.27 1.14 21.34
CA LEU A 218 1.79 -0.20 21.03
C LEU A 218 1.35 -0.32 19.57
N VAL A 219 0.63 0.67 19.06
CA VAL A 219 0.22 0.72 17.64
C VAL A 219 1.43 0.86 16.74
N LEU A 220 2.40 1.69 17.09
CA LEU A 220 3.65 1.81 16.34
C LEU A 220 4.40 0.49 16.25
N LEU A 221 4.51 -0.25 17.36
CA LEU A 221 5.13 -1.58 17.38
C LEU A 221 4.35 -2.55 16.46
N ALA A 222 3.01 -2.56 16.56
CA ALA A 222 2.17 -3.39 15.70
C ALA A 222 2.40 -3.08 14.22
N VAL A 223 2.45 -1.80 13.85
CA VAL A 223 2.70 -1.32 12.48
C VAL A 223 4.09 -1.72 11.98
N ILE A 224 5.14 -1.58 12.83
CA ILE A 224 6.51 -1.98 12.50
C ILE A 224 6.57 -3.48 12.20
N LEU A 225 6.00 -4.30 13.09
CA LEU A 225 5.99 -5.76 12.92
C LEU A 225 5.19 -6.17 11.68
N HIS A 226 4.00 -5.61 11.49
CA HIS A 226 3.13 -5.91 10.36
C HIS A 226 3.82 -5.58 9.01
N ASN A 227 4.40 -4.38 8.88
CA ASN A 227 5.16 -3.99 7.69
C ASN A 227 6.40 -4.90 7.50
N GLY A 228 7.14 -5.20 8.58
CA GLY A 228 8.31 -6.07 8.56
C GLY A 228 7.97 -7.48 8.07
N PHE A 229 6.88 -8.07 8.56
CA PHE A 229 6.40 -9.37 8.09
C PHE A 229 6.00 -9.34 6.61
N GLY A 230 5.37 -8.27 6.15
CA GLY A 230 5.02 -8.09 4.73
C GLY A 230 6.26 -8.02 3.84
N LEU A 231 7.23 -7.17 4.18
CA LEU A 231 8.49 -7.02 3.44
C LEU A 231 9.30 -8.34 3.44
N ALA A 232 9.48 -8.95 4.61
CA ALA A 232 10.24 -10.19 4.74
C ALA A 232 9.51 -11.37 4.08
N GLY A 233 8.22 -11.54 4.33
CA GLY A 233 7.40 -12.60 3.76
C GLY A 233 7.35 -12.51 2.25
N GLY A 234 7.08 -11.32 1.69
CA GLY A 234 7.08 -11.09 0.25
C GLY A 234 8.43 -11.43 -0.39
N TYR A 235 9.54 -11.04 0.23
CA TYR A 235 10.89 -11.34 -0.27
C TYR A 235 11.23 -12.83 -0.19
N TRP A 236 11.16 -13.42 1.01
CA TRP A 236 11.65 -14.78 1.22
C TRP A 236 10.76 -15.83 0.58
N VAL A 237 9.44 -15.64 0.53
CA VAL A 237 8.54 -16.54 -0.21
C VAL A 237 8.82 -16.47 -1.70
N SER A 238 9.05 -15.27 -2.27
CA SER A 238 9.45 -15.12 -3.67
C SER A 238 10.75 -15.84 -3.99
N LYS A 239 11.76 -15.72 -3.10
CA LYS A 239 13.05 -16.43 -3.26
C LYS A 239 12.88 -17.94 -3.14
N ALA A 240 12.06 -18.44 -2.21
CA ALA A 240 11.76 -19.87 -2.07
C ALA A 240 11.08 -20.44 -3.33
N LEU A 241 10.26 -19.63 -4.00
CA LEU A 241 9.60 -19.95 -5.26
C LEU A 241 10.49 -19.69 -6.49
N LYS A 242 11.77 -19.40 -6.28
CA LYS A 242 12.80 -19.21 -7.33
C LYS A 242 12.52 -18.06 -8.29
N LEU A 243 11.82 -17.02 -7.84
CA LEU A 243 11.69 -15.78 -8.60
C LEU A 243 13.04 -15.06 -8.65
N SER A 244 13.24 -14.26 -9.71
CA SER A 244 14.42 -13.42 -9.84
C SER A 244 14.54 -12.41 -8.68
N GLU A 245 15.76 -11.93 -8.44
CA GLU A 245 16.02 -10.93 -7.40
C GLU A 245 15.16 -9.68 -7.59
N THR A 246 15.01 -9.22 -8.84
CA THR A 246 14.21 -8.05 -9.20
C THR A 246 12.73 -8.27 -8.87
N GLU A 247 12.18 -9.44 -9.21
CA GLU A 247 10.79 -9.80 -8.89
C GLU A 247 10.59 -9.95 -7.38
N ALA A 248 11.52 -10.59 -6.68
CA ALA A 248 11.45 -10.77 -5.22
C ALA A 248 11.47 -9.42 -4.48
N ARG A 249 12.33 -8.47 -4.90
CA ARG A 249 12.33 -7.10 -4.35
C ARG A 249 11.01 -6.39 -4.63
N THR A 250 10.48 -6.52 -5.84
CA THR A 250 9.21 -5.89 -6.22
C THR A 250 8.06 -6.42 -5.38
N ILE A 251 7.92 -7.74 -5.27
CA ILE A 251 6.85 -8.38 -4.49
C ILE A 251 6.99 -8.04 -3.00
N ALA A 252 8.22 -8.03 -2.46
CA ALA A 252 8.46 -7.63 -1.09
C ALA A 252 7.94 -6.22 -0.79
N ILE A 253 8.28 -5.26 -1.65
CA ILE A 253 7.84 -3.87 -1.53
C ILE A 253 6.32 -3.79 -1.66
N GLU A 254 5.74 -4.47 -2.64
CA GLU A 254 4.30 -4.42 -2.90
C GLU A 254 3.50 -5.01 -1.73
N VAL A 255 3.87 -6.19 -1.25
CA VAL A 255 3.22 -6.86 -0.11
C VAL A 255 3.43 -6.07 1.18
N GLY A 256 4.62 -5.52 1.41
CA GLY A 256 4.92 -4.74 2.62
C GLY A 256 4.27 -3.36 2.67
N MET A 257 3.83 -2.80 1.55
CA MET A 257 3.33 -1.42 1.48
C MET A 257 1.85 -1.38 1.14
N GLN A 258 1.02 -1.10 2.14
CA GLN A 258 -0.43 -1.12 2.04
C GLN A 258 -1.05 0.20 1.58
N ASN A 259 -2.25 0.14 1.02
CA ASN A 259 -3.11 1.30 0.83
C ASN A 259 -3.71 1.73 2.18
N SER A 260 -2.87 2.37 2.99
CA SER A 260 -3.22 2.85 4.32
C SER A 260 -4.31 3.93 4.30
N GLY A 261 -4.42 4.71 3.22
CA GLY A 261 -5.50 5.67 3.04
C GLY A 261 -6.87 5.00 2.96
N LEU A 262 -6.97 3.89 2.23
CA LEU A 262 -8.20 3.09 2.17
C LEU A 262 -8.55 2.51 3.54
N SER A 263 -7.56 1.93 4.23
CA SER A 263 -7.75 1.42 5.59
C SER A 263 -8.33 2.48 6.52
N VAL A 264 -7.78 3.68 6.50
CA VAL A 264 -8.25 4.82 7.29
C VAL A 264 -9.68 5.20 6.96
N ALA A 265 -10.02 5.35 5.68
CA ALA A 265 -11.36 5.77 5.26
C ALA A 265 -12.42 4.72 5.63
N LEU A 266 -12.10 3.43 5.47
CA LEU A 266 -12.99 2.35 5.87
C LEU A 266 -13.11 2.26 7.39
N ALA A 267 -12.02 2.48 8.14
CA ALA A 267 -12.02 2.47 9.59
C ALA A 267 -12.94 3.56 10.16
N ILE A 268 -12.83 4.78 9.67
CA ILE A 268 -13.69 5.91 10.09
C ILE A 268 -15.16 5.64 9.74
N LYS A 269 -15.42 5.02 8.60
CA LYS A 269 -16.79 4.83 8.11
C LYS A 269 -17.51 3.64 8.73
N HIS A 270 -16.79 2.56 9.00
CA HIS A 270 -17.39 1.26 9.39
C HIS A 270 -17.00 0.78 10.78
N PHE A 271 -16.04 1.45 11.42
CA PHE A 271 -15.57 1.12 12.76
C PHE A 271 -15.51 2.38 13.64
N THR A 272 -14.44 2.52 14.40
CA THR A 272 -14.23 3.67 15.31
C THR A 272 -13.11 4.57 14.82
N ALA A 273 -13.03 5.80 15.35
CA ALA A 273 -11.92 6.69 15.11
C ALA A 273 -10.58 6.06 15.53
N ALA A 274 -10.56 5.26 16.61
CA ALA A 274 -9.36 4.55 17.08
C ALA A 274 -8.88 3.51 16.06
N ALA A 275 -9.79 2.84 15.34
CA ALA A 275 -9.44 1.89 14.28
C ALA A 275 -8.73 2.54 13.08
N ALA A 276 -8.82 3.85 12.90
CA ALA A 276 -8.09 4.56 11.85
C ALA A 276 -6.61 4.83 12.22
N LEU A 277 -6.26 4.79 13.50
CA LEU A 277 -4.92 5.15 13.98
C LEU A 277 -3.80 4.24 13.42
N PRO A 278 -3.94 2.90 13.35
CA PRO A 278 -2.95 2.04 12.72
C PRO A 278 -2.66 2.42 11.26
N GLY A 279 -3.67 2.70 10.46
CA GLY A 279 -3.52 3.13 9.07
C GLY A 279 -2.78 4.46 8.94
N ALA A 280 -3.06 5.43 9.82
CA ALA A 280 -2.37 6.73 9.82
C ALA A 280 -0.88 6.59 10.18
N ILE A 281 -0.54 5.85 11.23
CA ILE A 281 0.84 5.60 11.63
C ILE A 281 1.57 4.79 10.55
N PHE A 282 0.89 3.81 9.95
CA PHE A 282 1.45 3.01 8.86
C PHE A 282 1.77 3.87 7.63
N SER A 283 0.96 4.87 7.30
CA SER A 283 1.22 5.80 6.19
C SER A 283 2.59 6.48 6.30
N ILE A 284 3.03 6.77 7.52
CA ILE A 284 4.36 7.35 7.76
C ILE A 284 5.41 6.24 7.71
N TRP A 285 5.18 5.16 8.48
CA TRP A 285 6.18 4.12 8.71
C TRP A 285 6.56 3.37 7.43
N HIS A 286 5.60 2.93 6.60
CA HIS A 286 5.92 2.15 5.40
C HIS A 286 6.72 2.95 4.36
N ASN A 287 6.57 4.28 4.33
CA ASN A 287 7.40 5.13 3.48
C ASN A 287 8.83 5.26 4.01
N LEU A 288 9.02 5.35 5.34
CA LEU A 288 10.35 5.37 5.95
C LEU A 288 11.07 4.04 5.78
N SER A 289 10.43 2.93 6.12
CA SER A 289 11.00 1.58 5.99
C SER A 289 11.28 1.22 4.53
N GLY A 290 10.36 1.56 3.61
CA GLY A 290 10.52 1.37 2.18
C GLY A 290 11.69 2.18 1.63
N ALA A 291 11.82 3.46 2.00
CA ALA A 291 12.95 4.30 1.58
C ALA A 291 14.29 3.78 2.12
N PHE A 292 14.33 3.32 3.38
CA PHE A 292 15.51 2.69 3.96
C PHE A 292 15.91 1.42 3.19
N LEU A 293 14.95 0.54 2.92
CA LEU A 293 15.18 -0.70 2.19
C LEU A 293 15.63 -0.44 0.74
N ALA A 294 15.00 0.54 0.07
CA ALA A 294 15.40 0.97 -1.27
C ALA A 294 16.83 1.51 -1.30
N GLY A 295 17.21 2.31 -0.30
CA GLY A 295 18.58 2.82 -0.15
C GLY A 295 19.61 1.70 0.02
N HIS A 296 19.25 0.62 0.72
CA HIS A 296 20.09 -0.56 0.87
C HIS A 296 20.19 -1.36 -0.45
N TRP A 297 19.06 -1.65 -1.08
CA TRP A 297 19.02 -2.46 -2.31
C TRP A 297 19.59 -1.74 -3.52
N SER A 298 19.45 -0.42 -3.63
CA SER A 298 20.01 0.35 -4.74
C SER A 298 21.54 0.28 -4.85
N LYS A 299 22.22 0.03 -3.72
CA LYS A 299 23.69 -0.11 -3.63
C LYS A 299 24.17 -1.51 -4.04
N LYS A 300 23.33 -2.53 -3.95
CA LYS A 300 23.66 -3.90 -4.35
C LYS A 300 23.38 -4.08 -5.83
N SER A 301 24.43 -4.42 -6.62
CA SER A 301 24.24 -4.77 -8.03
C SER A 301 23.38 -6.03 -8.15
N ILE A 302 22.36 -5.99 -9.00
CA ILE A 302 21.51 -7.16 -9.29
C ILE A 302 22.35 -8.28 -9.92
N LEU A 303 23.38 -7.91 -10.70
CA LEU A 303 24.32 -8.83 -11.35
C LEU A 303 25.19 -9.64 -10.37
N ASP A 304 25.44 -9.13 -9.15
CA ASP A 304 26.23 -9.84 -8.14
C ASP A 304 25.39 -10.88 -7.39
N THR A 305 24.08 -10.69 -7.35
CA THR A 305 23.15 -11.61 -6.67
C THR A 305 22.77 -12.79 -7.59
N ASP A 306 22.56 -12.54 -8.89
CA ASP A 306 22.26 -13.59 -9.88
C ASP A 306 23.49 -14.47 -10.22
N LYS A 307 24.72 -13.96 -10.06
CA LYS A 307 25.95 -14.75 -10.25
C LYS A 307 26.17 -15.84 -9.20
N ASN A 308 25.60 -15.69 -8.01
CA ASN A 308 25.63 -16.70 -6.96
C ASN A 308 24.52 -17.77 -7.09
N GLU A 309 23.52 -17.55 -7.96
CA GLU A 309 22.53 -18.54 -8.32
C GLU A 309 22.99 -19.18 -9.63
N ARG A 310 23.37 -20.48 -9.59
CA ARG A 310 23.95 -21.28 -10.69
C ARG A 310 23.32 -20.97 -12.05
N PRO A 311 24.12 -20.91 -13.15
CA PRO A 311 23.58 -20.75 -14.49
C PRO A 311 22.57 -21.88 -14.76
N ARG A 312 21.36 -21.53 -15.19
CA ARG A 312 20.47 -22.50 -15.83
C ARG A 312 21.22 -22.99 -17.05
N GLU A 313 21.57 -24.29 -17.10
CA GLU A 313 22.05 -24.93 -18.31
C GLU A 313 21.00 -24.72 -19.41
N VAL A 314 21.24 -23.74 -20.26
CA VAL A 314 20.56 -23.65 -21.55
C VAL A 314 21.08 -24.80 -22.36
N GLY A 315 20.31 -25.90 -22.40
CA GLY A 315 20.62 -27.05 -23.25
C GLY A 315 20.73 -26.59 -24.69
N VAL A 316 21.97 -26.41 -25.13
CA VAL A 316 22.30 -26.21 -26.53
C VAL A 316 22.04 -27.52 -27.22
N TYR A 317 20.88 -27.69 -27.85
CA TYR A 317 20.68 -28.71 -28.86
C TYR A 317 21.55 -28.36 -30.07
N SER A 318 22.79 -28.85 -30.02
CA SER A 318 23.64 -28.95 -31.21
C SER A 318 23.01 -29.99 -32.13
N LYS A 319 22.23 -29.53 -33.13
CA LYS A 319 21.96 -30.34 -34.32
C LYS A 319 23.26 -30.50 -35.08
N LYS A 320 23.92 -31.64 -34.94
CA LYS A 320 24.84 -32.17 -35.95
C LYS A 320 24.00 -32.51 -37.18
N LEU A 321 24.15 -31.70 -38.23
CA LEU A 321 23.85 -32.11 -39.60
C LEU A 321 25.16 -32.65 -40.14
N GLY A 322 25.23 -33.99 -40.34
CA GLY A 322 26.13 -34.65 -41.25
C GLY A 322 25.50 -34.73 -42.63
#